data_2d6908831ad93ae4d3800461d501e0b4
#
_entry.id   2d6908831ad93ae4d3800461d501e0b4
#
_cell.length_a   1.000
_cell.length_b   1.000
_cell.length_c   1.000
_cell.angle_alpha   90.00
_cell.angle_beta   90.00
_cell.angle_gamma   90.00
#
_symmetry.space_group_name_H-M   'P 1'
#
loop_
_entity.id
_entity.type
_entity.pdbx_description
1 polymer ?
#
loop_
_entity_poly.entity_id
_entity_poly.type
_entity_poly.pdbx_seq_one_letter_code
_entity_poly.pdbx_strand_id
1 'polypeptide(L)'
;MRVIVLSAALVAVAAPTAAQVTAIRAGRLVDPEAGTAAANQVILIEQGRFTTVGANVAIPRGADVIDLSDLVVLPGLVDAHNHLALTYKEEPENNVYYLTYVLDGTPLRAIQAASNGIQMLNAGFTIVRDMGNAGNYADAALRQAIEQGWIPGPTIINSGIIIGGMGGQFWPTPEMATTKKLVYPEYLDADTPDEIVKAVRQNALFGARVIKICVDCKPWGYTADEIRLFISEAAKAGLKVEGHVQTPDGARRAIEAGIWSIAHDGALNDEMHKLMAQKGIWRAGTETPISLAGHTTSQRYERTVAGLRNAYQNKVPLTFSTDADYYVPGKTRGEVAIEFIETWKAAGVPPVDVVRAMTIGGYKVSETEGTRGPIKQGRAADLIAVRGNPLENIDALRDVRFVMKDGVVFKRDGVMTPEKFFHGGPVRGWRVR
;
A
#
# COMPACT_ATOMS: atom_id res chain seq x y z
N MET A 1 -39.39 61.53 -23.02
CA MET A 1 -39.80 60.12 -22.83
C MET A 1 -38.63 59.23 -22.99
N ARG A 2 -38.12 58.66 -21.91
CA ARG A 2 -37.04 57.63 -21.94
C ARG A 2 -37.72 56.28 -21.80
N VAL A 3 -37.56 55.45 -22.82
CA VAL A 3 -38.06 54.07 -22.83
C VAL A 3 -37.04 53.22 -22.12
N ILE A 4 -37.40 52.61 -20.97
CA ILE A 4 -36.59 51.62 -20.24
C ILE A 4 -36.97 50.26 -20.83
N VAL A 5 -36.01 49.63 -21.54
CA VAL A 5 -36.12 48.22 -21.99
C VAL A 5 -35.65 47.34 -20.86
N LEU A 6 -36.56 46.64 -20.21
CA LEU A 6 -36.23 45.57 -19.25
C LEU A 6 -35.87 44.30 -20.03
N SER A 7 -34.57 43.93 -20.04
CA SER A 7 -34.14 42.63 -20.54
C SER A 7 -34.30 41.59 -19.42
N ALA A 8 -35.27 40.69 -19.59
CA ALA A 8 -35.40 39.51 -18.71
C ALA A 8 -34.33 38.49 -19.08
N ALA A 9 -33.33 38.31 -18.20
CA ALA A 9 -32.38 37.25 -18.34
C ALA A 9 -33.01 35.91 -17.88
N LEU A 10 -33.25 35.00 -18.84
CA LEU A 10 -33.60 33.61 -18.52
C LEU A 10 -32.38 32.92 -17.87
N VAL A 11 -32.45 32.70 -16.57
CA VAL A 11 -31.51 31.80 -15.87
C VAL A 11 -31.96 30.37 -16.19
N ALA A 12 -31.28 29.72 -17.13
CA ALA A 12 -31.44 28.30 -17.36
C ALA A 12 -30.87 27.57 -16.16
N VAL A 13 -31.72 27.07 -15.27
CA VAL A 13 -31.33 26.10 -14.22
C VAL A 13 -31.00 24.81 -14.93
N ALA A 14 -29.68 24.50 -15.03
CA ALA A 14 -29.25 23.23 -15.52
C ALA A 14 -29.77 22.14 -14.54
N ALA A 15 -30.66 21.28 -15.05
CA ALA A 15 -31.08 20.11 -14.29
C ALA A 15 -29.82 19.27 -13.91
N PRO A 16 -29.74 18.76 -12.67
CA PRO A 16 -28.65 17.90 -12.31
C PRO A 16 -28.66 16.70 -13.28
N THR A 17 -27.59 16.53 -14.05
CA THR A 17 -27.40 15.33 -14.85
C THR A 17 -27.39 14.15 -13.85
N ALA A 18 -28.35 13.24 -13.99
CA ALA A 18 -28.36 12.02 -13.19
C ALA A 18 -26.98 11.38 -13.29
N ALA A 19 -26.38 11.05 -12.12
CA ALA A 19 -25.07 10.41 -12.09
C ALA A 19 -25.13 9.14 -12.94
N GLN A 20 -24.21 9.02 -13.90
CA GLN A 20 -24.15 7.85 -14.78
C GLN A 20 -23.88 6.61 -13.93
N VAL A 21 -24.78 5.65 -13.99
CA VAL A 21 -24.63 4.35 -13.31
C VAL A 21 -23.73 3.47 -14.14
N THR A 22 -22.69 2.88 -13.51
CA THR A 22 -21.92 1.78 -14.09
C THR A 22 -22.40 0.47 -13.49
N ALA A 23 -22.69 -0.53 -14.32
CA ALA A 23 -23.11 -1.85 -13.90
C ALA A 23 -22.06 -2.89 -14.33
N ILE A 24 -21.55 -3.67 -13.39
CA ILE A 24 -20.63 -4.78 -13.67
C ILE A 24 -21.42 -6.09 -13.56
N ARG A 25 -21.34 -6.94 -14.60
CA ARG A 25 -21.75 -8.33 -14.57
C ARG A 25 -20.54 -9.18 -14.23
N ALA A 26 -20.50 -9.78 -13.03
CA ALA A 26 -19.43 -10.63 -12.59
C ALA A 26 -19.81 -12.11 -12.73
N GLY A 27 -19.00 -12.92 -13.38
CA GLY A 27 -19.21 -14.36 -13.46
C GLY A 27 -19.17 -15.00 -12.07
N ARG A 28 -18.20 -14.58 -11.26
CA ARG A 28 -18.14 -14.85 -9.81
C ARG A 28 -17.70 -13.59 -9.08
N LEU A 29 -18.18 -13.42 -7.85
CA LEU A 29 -17.76 -12.36 -6.96
C LEU A 29 -17.21 -12.97 -5.67
N VAL A 30 -15.95 -12.68 -5.37
CA VAL A 30 -15.27 -13.13 -4.14
C VAL A 30 -15.67 -12.23 -2.98
N ASP A 31 -16.12 -12.86 -1.91
CA ASP A 31 -16.15 -12.26 -0.56
C ASP A 31 -14.98 -12.81 0.25
N PRO A 32 -13.89 -12.04 0.44
CA PRO A 32 -12.73 -12.51 1.18
C PRO A 32 -13.02 -12.74 2.68
N GLU A 33 -13.97 -12.00 3.28
CA GLU A 33 -14.33 -12.17 4.69
C GLU A 33 -15.01 -13.53 4.89
N ALA A 34 -15.99 -13.86 4.05
CA ALA A 34 -16.67 -15.14 4.09
C ALA A 34 -15.81 -16.29 3.52
N GLY A 35 -14.82 -15.98 2.66
CA GLY A 35 -14.03 -16.98 1.95
C GLY A 35 -14.83 -17.71 0.87
N THR A 36 -15.77 -17.03 0.21
CA THR A 36 -16.67 -17.59 -0.79
C THR A 36 -16.63 -16.81 -2.11
N ALA A 37 -17.08 -17.45 -3.18
CA ALA A 37 -17.21 -16.83 -4.51
C ALA A 37 -18.63 -17.11 -5.06
N ALA A 38 -19.50 -16.11 -4.99
CA ALA A 38 -20.88 -16.18 -5.45
C ALA A 38 -20.97 -16.01 -6.97
N ALA A 39 -21.72 -16.90 -7.65
CA ALA A 39 -21.88 -16.81 -9.11
C ALA A 39 -22.88 -15.73 -9.54
N ASN A 40 -22.71 -15.22 -10.77
CA ASN A 40 -23.66 -14.36 -11.48
C ASN A 40 -24.11 -13.14 -10.67
N GLN A 41 -23.14 -12.35 -10.19
CA GLN A 41 -23.43 -11.16 -9.42
C GLN A 41 -23.47 -9.90 -10.30
N VAL A 42 -24.35 -8.97 -9.97
CA VAL A 42 -24.37 -7.61 -10.53
C VAL A 42 -23.92 -6.63 -9.46
N ILE A 43 -23.02 -5.72 -9.85
CA ILE A 43 -22.49 -4.66 -9.01
C ILE A 43 -22.84 -3.32 -9.65
N LEU A 44 -23.62 -2.47 -8.94
CA LEU A 44 -23.89 -1.11 -9.39
C LEU A 44 -22.96 -0.12 -8.72
N ILE A 45 -22.49 0.83 -9.50
CA ILE A 45 -21.52 1.87 -9.09
C ILE A 45 -22.06 3.23 -9.53
N GLU A 46 -22.09 4.17 -8.59
CA GLU A 46 -22.41 5.58 -8.81
C GLU A 46 -21.40 6.46 -8.09
N GLN A 47 -20.96 7.51 -8.74
CA GLN A 47 -19.99 8.47 -8.18
C GLN A 47 -18.75 7.80 -7.57
N GLY A 48 -18.26 6.74 -8.23
CA GLY A 48 -17.07 6.01 -7.79
C GLY A 48 -17.28 5.12 -6.56
N ARG A 49 -18.52 4.81 -6.16
CA ARG A 49 -18.85 3.97 -5.01
C ARG A 49 -19.80 2.85 -5.37
N PHE A 50 -19.64 1.72 -4.71
CA PHE A 50 -20.62 0.64 -4.80
C PHE A 50 -21.96 1.07 -4.18
N THR A 51 -23.06 0.90 -4.92
CA THR A 51 -24.41 1.22 -4.43
C THR A 51 -25.23 -0.02 -4.15
N THR A 52 -25.13 -1.03 -5.01
CA THR A 52 -25.88 -2.29 -4.85
C THR A 52 -25.06 -3.46 -5.35
N VAL A 53 -25.12 -4.59 -4.66
CA VAL A 53 -24.42 -5.83 -5.02
C VAL A 53 -25.34 -7.03 -4.78
N GLY A 54 -25.49 -7.92 -5.76
CA GLY A 54 -26.28 -9.13 -5.61
C GLY A 54 -26.62 -9.86 -6.91
N ALA A 55 -27.17 -11.07 -6.81
CA ALA A 55 -27.53 -11.91 -7.98
C ALA A 55 -28.75 -11.38 -8.74
N ASN A 56 -29.70 -10.78 -8.05
CA ASN A 56 -31.00 -10.35 -8.62
C ASN A 56 -31.11 -8.82 -8.75
N VAL A 57 -29.97 -8.14 -8.91
CA VAL A 57 -29.95 -6.69 -9.05
C VAL A 57 -30.34 -6.30 -10.48
N ALA A 58 -31.42 -5.52 -10.63
CA ALA A 58 -31.82 -4.99 -11.91
C ALA A 58 -30.82 -3.91 -12.37
N ILE A 59 -30.33 -4.03 -13.59
CA ILE A 59 -29.47 -3.01 -14.20
C ILE A 59 -30.38 -1.86 -14.71
N PRO A 60 -30.16 -0.63 -14.23
CA PRO A 60 -30.94 0.53 -14.67
C PRO A 60 -30.83 0.77 -16.19
N ARG A 61 -31.91 1.24 -16.80
CA ARG A 61 -31.90 1.62 -18.22
C ARG A 61 -30.91 2.76 -18.44
N GLY A 62 -29.98 2.60 -19.39
CA GLY A 62 -28.97 3.61 -19.71
C GLY A 62 -27.71 3.51 -18.86
N ALA A 63 -27.59 2.49 -18.00
CA ALA A 63 -26.33 2.21 -17.30
C ALA A 63 -25.22 1.81 -18.29
N ASP A 64 -23.98 2.22 -17.99
CA ASP A 64 -22.78 1.71 -18.68
C ASP A 64 -22.50 0.29 -18.18
N VAL A 65 -22.67 -0.71 -19.05
CA VAL A 65 -22.55 -2.13 -18.67
C VAL A 65 -21.15 -2.64 -19.01
N ILE A 66 -20.43 -3.08 -17.98
CA ILE A 66 -19.14 -3.76 -18.11
C ILE A 66 -19.39 -5.27 -17.87
N ASP A 67 -19.18 -6.06 -18.92
CA ASP A 67 -19.36 -7.51 -18.85
C ASP A 67 -18.03 -8.19 -18.45
N LEU A 68 -18.03 -8.82 -17.27
CA LEU A 68 -16.96 -9.64 -16.70
C LEU A 68 -17.52 -11.04 -16.35
N SER A 69 -18.52 -11.53 -17.10
CA SER A 69 -19.21 -12.78 -16.81
C SER A 69 -18.33 -14.04 -16.96
N ASP A 70 -17.21 -13.93 -17.64
CA ASP A 70 -16.19 -14.98 -17.80
C ASP A 70 -15.04 -14.88 -16.78
N LEU A 71 -15.08 -13.89 -15.88
CA LEU A 71 -14.03 -13.58 -14.92
C LEU A 71 -14.52 -13.71 -13.46
N VAL A 72 -13.55 -13.81 -12.57
CA VAL A 72 -13.77 -13.76 -11.12
C VAL A 72 -13.39 -12.37 -10.61
N VAL A 73 -14.38 -11.66 -10.10
CA VAL A 73 -14.24 -10.31 -9.54
C VAL A 73 -13.91 -10.41 -8.06
N LEU A 74 -12.97 -9.60 -7.60
CA LEU A 74 -12.62 -9.49 -6.18
C LEU A 74 -12.22 -8.04 -5.84
N PRO A 75 -12.20 -7.67 -4.54
CA PRO A 75 -11.71 -6.37 -4.12
C PRO A 75 -10.28 -6.12 -4.61
N GLY A 76 -9.91 -4.85 -4.81
CA GLY A 76 -8.55 -4.48 -5.16
C GLY A 76 -7.52 -4.95 -4.12
N LEU A 77 -6.34 -5.33 -4.58
CA LEU A 77 -5.28 -5.85 -3.73
C LEU A 77 -4.56 -4.73 -2.96
N VAL A 78 -3.96 -5.10 -1.84
CA VAL A 78 -3.13 -4.22 -1.00
C VAL A 78 -1.74 -4.81 -0.88
N ASP A 79 -0.72 -3.99 -1.15
CA ASP A 79 0.64 -4.23 -0.69
C ASP A 79 0.91 -3.35 0.54
N ALA A 80 1.05 -3.97 1.69
CA ALA A 80 1.10 -3.27 2.96
C ALA A 80 2.51 -2.80 3.36
N HIS A 81 3.53 -3.06 2.53
CA HIS A 81 4.88 -2.56 2.71
C HIS A 81 5.64 -2.58 1.38
N ASN A 82 5.87 -1.42 0.82
CA ASN A 82 6.59 -1.21 -0.44
C ASN A 82 7.41 0.08 -0.36
N HIS A 83 8.31 0.28 -1.31
CA HIS A 83 9.15 1.48 -1.47
C HIS A 83 9.08 1.98 -2.91
N LEU A 84 8.03 2.73 -3.24
CA LEU A 84 7.76 3.13 -4.62
C LEU A 84 8.80 4.09 -5.19
N ALA A 85 9.39 4.95 -4.35
CA ALA A 85 10.39 5.92 -4.75
C ALA A 85 11.84 5.39 -4.70
N LEU A 86 11.98 4.08 -4.47
CA LEU A 86 13.27 3.40 -4.47
C LEU A 86 13.30 2.32 -5.56
N THR A 87 14.33 2.34 -6.39
CA THR A 87 14.61 1.26 -7.35
C THR A 87 16.11 1.05 -7.40
N TYR A 88 16.57 -0.08 -6.89
CA TYR A 88 17.97 -0.47 -7.00
C TYR A 88 18.35 -0.64 -8.46
N LYS A 89 19.56 -0.22 -8.79
CA LYS A 89 20.12 -0.34 -10.14
C LYS A 89 20.53 -1.79 -10.41
N GLU A 90 20.63 -2.13 -11.69
CA GLU A 90 20.78 -3.50 -12.18
C GLU A 90 22.08 -4.18 -11.76
N GLU A 91 23.16 -3.40 -11.62
CA GLU A 91 24.47 -3.94 -11.27
C GLU A 91 24.63 -4.08 -9.74
N PRO A 92 25.03 -5.25 -9.28
CA PRO A 92 25.29 -5.50 -7.87
C PRO A 92 26.63 -4.89 -7.44
N GLU A 93 26.77 -3.57 -7.57
CA GLU A 93 27.87 -2.89 -6.91
C GLU A 93 27.70 -2.97 -5.40
N ASN A 94 28.77 -3.24 -4.70
CA ASN A 94 28.78 -3.19 -3.24
C ASN A 94 28.23 -1.83 -2.77
N ASN A 95 27.13 -1.85 -2.01
CA ASN A 95 26.39 -0.66 -1.55
C ASN A 95 25.47 0.03 -2.59
N VAL A 96 24.87 -0.69 -3.52
CA VAL A 96 23.87 -0.16 -4.46
C VAL A 96 22.76 0.64 -3.75
N TYR A 97 22.31 0.18 -2.59
CA TYR A 97 21.34 0.87 -1.73
C TYR A 97 21.81 2.30 -1.40
N TYR A 98 23.05 2.44 -0.92
CA TYR A 98 23.62 3.72 -0.55
C TYR A 98 23.86 4.64 -1.77
N LEU A 99 24.38 4.08 -2.86
CA LEU A 99 24.61 4.83 -4.09
C LEU A 99 23.31 5.36 -4.71
N THR A 100 22.23 4.61 -4.66
CA THR A 100 20.92 5.07 -5.15
C THR A 100 20.48 6.36 -4.45
N TYR A 101 20.67 6.46 -3.14
CA TYR A 101 20.34 7.69 -2.40
C TYR A 101 21.22 8.89 -2.75
N VAL A 102 22.48 8.63 -3.01
CA VAL A 102 23.43 9.69 -3.36
C VAL A 102 23.23 10.19 -4.79
N LEU A 103 22.89 9.28 -5.71
CA LEU A 103 22.83 9.59 -7.14
C LEU A 103 21.45 10.02 -7.62
N ASP A 104 20.38 9.50 -7.04
CA ASP A 104 19.01 9.76 -7.48
C ASP A 104 18.39 10.88 -6.63
N GLY A 105 18.35 12.10 -7.17
CA GLY A 105 17.72 13.24 -6.50
C GLY A 105 16.20 13.05 -6.36
N THR A 106 15.59 13.71 -5.36
CA THR A 106 14.17 13.63 -5.04
C THR A 106 13.22 13.80 -6.24
N PRO A 107 13.45 14.73 -7.20
CA PRO A 107 12.58 14.85 -8.38
C PRO A 107 12.59 13.60 -9.25
N LEU A 108 13.75 12.97 -9.47
CA LEU A 108 13.83 11.72 -10.22
C LEU A 108 13.10 10.60 -9.50
N ARG A 109 13.27 10.51 -8.19
CA ARG A 109 12.61 9.50 -7.36
C ARG A 109 11.09 9.66 -7.34
N ALA A 110 10.57 10.88 -7.39
CA ALA A 110 9.14 11.13 -7.54
C ALA A 110 8.59 10.59 -8.89
N ILE A 111 9.37 10.74 -9.96
CA ILE A 111 9.01 10.19 -11.28
C ILE A 111 9.08 8.66 -11.28
N GLN A 112 10.11 8.09 -10.67
CA GLN A 112 10.22 6.63 -10.47
C GLN A 112 9.01 6.09 -9.67
N ALA A 113 8.63 6.78 -8.60
CA ALA A 113 7.48 6.42 -7.77
C ALA A 113 6.17 6.43 -8.56
N ALA A 114 5.97 7.42 -9.43
CA ALA A 114 4.82 7.48 -10.32
C ALA A 114 4.80 6.27 -11.29
N SER A 115 5.93 5.94 -11.90
CA SER A 115 6.06 4.78 -12.76
C SER A 115 5.78 3.46 -12.03
N ASN A 116 6.39 3.27 -10.86
CA ASN A 116 6.18 2.08 -10.03
C ASN A 116 4.73 1.98 -9.54
N GLY A 117 4.11 3.09 -9.15
CA GLY A 117 2.71 3.14 -8.73
C GLY A 117 1.75 2.69 -9.85
N ILE A 118 1.98 3.13 -11.09
CA ILE A 118 1.21 2.68 -12.26
C ILE A 118 1.38 1.17 -12.47
N GLN A 119 2.60 0.65 -12.34
CA GLN A 119 2.89 -0.77 -12.49
C GLN A 119 2.19 -1.60 -11.38
N MET A 120 2.16 -1.11 -10.14
CA MET A 120 1.40 -1.75 -9.05
C MET A 120 -0.09 -1.77 -9.34
N LEU A 121 -0.67 -0.64 -9.79
CA LEU A 121 -2.08 -0.57 -10.16
C LEU A 121 -2.42 -1.53 -11.30
N ASN A 122 -1.55 -1.64 -12.31
CA ASN A 122 -1.71 -2.57 -13.44
C ASN A 122 -1.73 -4.05 -12.99
N ALA A 123 -1.02 -4.39 -11.91
CA ALA A 123 -1.04 -5.72 -11.30
C ALA A 123 -2.22 -5.95 -10.32
N GLY A 124 -3.08 -4.94 -10.13
CA GLY A 124 -4.27 -5.05 -9.31
C GLY A 124 -4.14 -4.52 -7.89
N PHE A 125 -2.98 -3.98 -7.50
CA PHE A 125 -2.81 -3.33 -6.20
C PHE A 125 -3.45 -1.94 -6.24
N THR A 126 -4.62 -1.80 -5.64
CA THR A 126 -5.35 -0.53 -5.56
C THR A 126 -4.97 0.31 -4.35
N ILE A 127 -4.28 -0.28 -3.38
CA ILE A 127 -3.69 0.39 -2.23
C ILE A 127 -2.25 -0.10 -2.06
N VAL A 128 -1.35 0.83 -1.77
CA VAL A 128 0.06 0.55 -1.42
C VAL A 128 0.44 1.36 -0.18
N ARG A 129 0.99 0.70 0.82
CA ARG A 129 1.69 1.39 1.91
C ARG A 129 3.13 1.62 1.48
N ASP A 130 3.51 2.87 1.29
CA ASP A 130 4.87 3.29 0.96
C ASP A 130 5.61 3.63 2.25
N MET A 131 6.54 2.74 2.63
CA MET A 131 7.11 2.72 3.97
C MET A 131 8.45 3.45 4.06
N GLY A 132 8.63 4.47 3.24
CA GLY A 132 9.77 5.37 3.26
C GLY A 132 10.76 5.15 2.12
N ASN A 133 12.00 5.59 2.33
CA ASN A 133 13.02 5.61 1.28
C ASN A 133 12.58 6.40 0.03
N ALA A 134 11.84 7.47 0.27
CA ALA A 134 11.25 8.32 -0.76
C ALA A 134 12.05 9.63 -0.98
N GLY A 135 13.20 9.78 -0.34
CA GLY A 135 13.89 11.07 -0.29
C GLY A 135 13.06 12.11 0.45
N ASN A 136 13.09 13.34 -0.01
CA ASN A 136 12.40 14.44 0.66
C ASN A 136 10.90 14.48 0.31
N TYR A 137 10.09 13.56 0.88
CA TYR A 137 8.63 13.50 0.73
C TYR A 137 8.13 13.28 -0.72
N ALA A 138 8.88 12.58 -1.56
CA ALA A 138 8.40 12.22 -2.91
C ALA A 138 7.15 11.32 -2.86
N ASP A 139 7.01 10.51 -1.83
CA ASP A 139 5.83 9.68 -1.54
C ASP A 139 4.56 10.53 -1.28
N ALA A 140 4.69 11.62 -0.52
CA ALA A 140 3.59 12.55 -0.28
C ALA A 140 3.21 13.30 -1.58
N ALA A 141 4.20 13.67 -2.40
CA ALA A 141 3.97 14.29 -3.70
C ALA A 141 3.25 13.32 -4.65
N LEU A 142 3.68 12.05 -4.70
CA LEU A 142 3.02 11.00 -5.46
C LEU A 142 1.56 10.83 -5.04
N ARG A 143 1.30 10.69 -3.74
CA ARG A 143 -0.06 10.57 -3.22
C ARG A 143 -0.94 11.74 -3.67
N GLN A 144 -0.45 12.97 -3.52
CA GLN A 144 -1.18 14.17 -3.91
C GLN A 144 -1.47 14.22 -5.41
N ALA A 145 -0.51 13.86 -6.25
CA ALA A 145 -0.68 13.83 -7.71
C ALA A 145 -1.77 12.81 -8.12
N ILE A 146 -1.81 11.64 -7.46
CA ILE A 146 -2.85 10.63 -7.69
C ILE A 146 -4.22 11.12 -7.18
N GLU A 147 -4.29 11.66 -5.96
CA GLU A 147 -5.53 12.17 -5.36
C GLU A 147 -6.14 13.34 -6.16
N GLN A 148 -5.31 14.12 -6.83
CA GLN A 148 -5.74 15.22 -7.71
C GLN A 148 -6.06 14.77 -9.15
N GLY A 149 -5.86 13.50 -9.46
CA GLY A 149 -6.13 12.94 -10.79
C GLY A 149 -5.13 13.36 -11.88
N TRP A 150 -3.94 13.82 -11.50
CA TRP A 150 -2.90 14.19 -12.47
C TRP A 150 -2.22 12.96 -13.07
N ILE A 151 -2.07 11.92 -12.27
CA ILE A 151 -1.50 10.65 -12.70
C ILE A 151 -2.33 9.47 -12.16
N PRO A 152 -2.37 8.33 -12.87
CA PRO A 152 -2.95 7.11 -12.35
C PRO A 152 -2.06 6.51 -11.26
N GLY A 153 -2.68 5.78 -10.34
CA GLY A 153 -1.94 5.06 -9.31
C GLY A 153 -2.84 4.49 -8.22
N PRO A 154 -2.29 3.65 -7.34
CA PRO A 154 -3.01 3.14 -6.18
C PRO A 154 -3.27 4.26 -5.16
N THR A 155 -4.12 3.99 -4.18
CA THR A 155 -4.18 4.82 -2.97
C THR A 155 -2.89 4.62 -2.18
N ILE A 156 -2.18 5.71 -1.92
CA ILE A 156 -0.89 5.67 -1.22
C ILE A 156 -1.08 5.98 0.26
N ILE A 157 -0.61 5.08 1.12
CA ILE A 157 -0.48 5.28 2.56
C ILE A 157 1.01 5.49 2.83
N ASN A 158 1.44 6.73 2.75
CA ASN A 158 2.85 7.10 2.79
C ASN A 158 3.36 7.36 4.21
N SER A 159 4.63 7.00 4.46
CA SER A 159 5.26 7.20 5.78
C SER A 159 6.07 8.49 5.89
N GLY A 160 6.38 9.14 4.78
CA GLY A 160 7.38 10.21 4.78
C GLY A 160 8.80 9.66 5.01
N ILE A 161 9.62 10.40 5.73
CA ILE A 161 11.01 10.03 6.02
C ILE A 161 11.03 9.02 7.17
N ILE A 162 11.79 7.94 7.03
CA ILE A 162 11.97 6.95 8.11
C ILE A 162 12.65 7.63 9.30
N ILE A 163 12.19 7.33 10.53
CA ILE A 163 12.80 7.87 11.74
C ILE A 163 13.69 6.79 12.36
N GLY A 164 14.92 7.13 12.71
CA GLY A 164 15.87 6.22 13.31
C GLY A 164 16.88 6.92 14.21
N GLY A 165 17.69 6.19 14.94
CA GLY A 165 18.88 6.72 15.58
C GLY A 165 19.86 7.26 14.53
N MET A 166 20.84 8.06 14.95
CA MET A 166 21.80 8.72 14.08
C MET A 166 22.33 7.81 12.97
N GLY A 167 22.16 8.25 11.73
CA GLY A 167 22.58 7.53 10.53
C GLY A 167 21.62 6.45 10.03
N GLY A 168 20.48 6.20 10.69
CA GLY A 168 19.48 5.20 10.27
C GLY A 168 20.10 3.83 10.04
N GLN A 169 19.86 3.21 8.89
CA GLN A 169 20.49 1.94 8.50
C GLN A 169 21.92 2.08 7.98
N PHE A 170 22.40 3.32 7.75
CA PHE A 170 23.75 3.58 7.25
C PHE A 170 24.78 3.66 8.39
N TRP A 171 26.05 3.42 8.02
CA TRP A 171 27.21 3.62 8.90
C TRP A 171 28.09 4.70 8.27
N PRO A 172 27.67 5.98 8.36
CA PRO A 172 28.44 7.07 7.77
C PRO A 172 29.76 7.28 8.49
N THR A 173 30.76 7.82 7.78
CA THR A 173 31.98 8.30 8.45
C THR A 173 31.65 9.49 9.34
N PRO A 174 32.50 9.87 10.32
CA PRO A 174 32.28 11.05 11.15
C PRO A 174 32.03 12.33 10.35
N GLU A 175 32.74 12.50 9.24
CA GLU A 175 32.61 13.66 8.36
C GLU A 175 31.24 13.69 7.66
N MET A 176 30.75 12.52 7.24
CA MET A 176 29.44 12.37 6.62
C MET A 176 28.31 12.61 7.64
N ALA A 177 28.44 12.07 8.84
CA ALA A 177 27.46 12.22 9.92
C ALA A 177 27.30 13.68 10.34
N THR A 178 28.42 14.45 10.45
CA THR A 178 28.37 15.86 10.85
C THR A 178 27.71 16.78 9.82
N THR A 179 27.78 16.42 8.54
CA THR A 179 27.15 17.22 7.48
C THR A 179 25.68 16.92 7.28
N LYS A 180 25.15 15.80 7.82
CA LYS A 180 23.78 15.27 7.61
C LYS A 180 23.38 15.13 6.14
N LYS A 181 24.30 15.25 5.19
CA LYS A 181 24.00 15.34 3.75
C LYS A 181 23.78 14.00 3.09
N LEU A 182 24.33 12.91 3.65
CA LEU A 182 24.26 11.59 3.03
C LEU A 182 23.16 10.70 3.60
N VAL A 183 22.67 11.01 4.78
CA VAL A 183 21.59 10.23 5.42
C VAL A 183 20.25 10.95 5.28
N TYR A 184 20.22 12.27 5.55
CA TYR A 184 19.05 13.07 5.23
C TYR A 184 18.99 13.29 3.70
N PRO A 185 17.86 13.12 3.03
CA PRO A 185 16.51 12.98 3.61
C PRO A 185 15.98 11.55 3.75
N GLU A 186 16.82 10.51 3.78
CA GLU A 186 16.37 9.13 3.91
C GLU A 186 15.94 8.78 5.34
N TYR A 187 16.65 9.35 6.32
CA TYR A 187 16.38 9.18 7.74
C TYR A 187 16.35 10.53 8.46
N LEU A 188 15.38 10.67 9.37
CA LEU A 188 15.40 11.69 10.41
C LEU A 188 16.07 11.06 11.64
N ASP A 189 17.20 11.66 12.06
CA ASP A 189 17.86 11.28 13.28
C ASP A 189 17.00 11.69 14.49
N ALA A 190 16.75 10.76 15.41
CA ALA A 190 15.95 10.99 16.59
C ALA A 190 16.47 10.09 17.74
N ASP A 191 17.52 10.56 18.41
CA ASP A 191 18.19 9.84 19.50
C ASP A 191 17.71 10.31 20.89
N THR A 192 16.90 11.36 20.96
CA THR A 192 16.35 11.92 22.20
C THR A 192 14.82 12.04 22.13
N PRO A 193 14.11 12.10 23.27
CA PRO A 193 12.66 12.28 23.30
C PRO A 193 12.18 13.51 22.54
N ASP A 194 12.90 14.63 22.61
CA ASP A 194 12.52 15.86 21.91
C ASP A 194 12.67 15.70 20.38
N GLU A 195 13.71 15.01 19.94
CA GLU A 195 13.92 14.69 18.53
C GLU A 195 12.86 13.72 18.00
N ILE A 196 12.47 12.73 18.78
CA ILE A 196 11.35 11.82 18.46
C ILE A 196 10.07 12.62 18.20
N VAL A 197 9.69 13.48 19.16
CA VAL A 197 8.50 14.32 19.02
C VAL A 197 8.58 15.21 17.78
N LYS A 198 9.73 15.84 17.55
CA LYS A 198 9.95 16.71 16.38
C LYS A 198 9.85 15.94 15.06
N ALA A 199 10.46 14.77 14.96
CA ALA A 199 10.46 13.94 13.76
C ALA A 199 9.06 13.44 13.40
N VAL A 200 8.29 12.97 14.39
CA VAL A 200 6.90 12.56 14.19
C VAL A 200 6.05 13.73 13.68
N ARG A 201 6.16 14.90 14.32
CA ARG A 201 5.43 16.12 13.91
C ARG A 201 5.83 16.60 12.53
N GLN A 202 7.10 16.51 12.15
CA GLN A 202 7.59 16.84 10.83
C GLN A 202 6.94 15.96 9.76
N ASN A 203 6.94 14.64 9.95
CA ASN A 203 6.29 13.71 9.02
C ASN A 203 4.78 13.96 8.93
N ALA A 204 4.09 14.16 10.06
CA ALA A 204 2.67 14.51 10.07
C ALA A 204 2.38 15.82 9.33
N LEU A 205 3.19 16.87 9.54
CA LEU A 205 3.07 18.16 8.87
C LEU A 205 3.20 18.01 7.34
N PHE A 206 4.15 17.21 6.87
CA PHE A 206 4.38 16.99 5.45
C PHE A 206 3.52 15.87 4.85
N GLY A 207 2.51 15.42 5.58
CA GLY A 207 1.39 14.62 5.05
C GLY A 207 1.61 13.11 5.09
N ALA A 208 2.46 12.60 5.97
CA ALA A 208 2.51 11.17 6.26
C ALA A 208 1.14 10.64 6.72
N ARG A 209 0.85 9.40 6.37
CA ARG A 209 -0.36 8.66 6.77
C ARG A 209 -0.06 7.51 7.73
N VAL A 210 1.18 7.23 7.95
CA VAL A 210 1.72 6.26 8.91
C VAL A 210 3.11 6.76 9.31
N ILE A 211 3.59 6.39 10.49
CA ILE A 211 4.97 6.65 10.90
C ILE A 211 5.78 5.37 10.77
N LYS A 212 6.92 5.44 10.08
CA LYS A 212 7.90 4.35 9.99
C LYS A 212 9.09 4.67 10.88
N ILE A 213 9.42 3.74 11.78
CA ILE A 213 10.61 3.85 12.63
C ILE A 213 11.55 2.68 12.39
N CYS A 214 12.85 2.90 12.56
CA CYS A 214 13.85 1.85 12.64
C CYS A 214 14.14 1.55 14.11
N VAL A 215 13.58 0.46 14.63
CA VAL A 215 13.62 0.13 16.05
C VAL A 215 15.04 -0.18 16.52
N ASP A 216 15.79 -0.92 15.69
CA ASP A 216 17.08 -1.53 16.05
C ASP A 216 18.12 -1.47 14.93
N CYS A 217 18.08 -0.44 14.11
CA CYS A 217 19.07 -0.19 13.06
C CYS A 217 20.47 0.09 13.60
N LYS A 218 20.58 0.34 14.89
CA LYS A 218 21.82 0.57 15.64
C LYS A 218 21.86 -0.33 16.87
N PRO A 219 23.06 -0.67 17.39
CA PRO A 219 23.18 -1.49 18.61
C PRO A 219 22.47 -0.90 19.83
N TRP A 220 22.33 0.41 19.89
CA TRP A 220 21.62 1.14 20.95
C TRP A 220 20.15 1.42 20.65
N GLY A 221 19.54 0.73 19.72
CA GLY A 221 18.15 0.93 19.24
C GLY A 221 17.12 1.34 20.31
N TYR A 222 15.95 1.79 19.87
CA TYR A 222 14.91 2.35 20.75
C TYR A 222 14.47 1.40 21.86
N THR A 223 14.33 1.95 23.06
CA THR A 223 13.69 1.29 24.21
C THR A 223 12.18 1.16 24.02
N ALA A 224 11.52 0.33 24.82
CA ALA A 224 10.07 0.23 24.78
C ALA A 224 9.38 1.55 25.12
N ASP A 225 9.96 2.36 26.03
CA ASP A 225 9.41 3.67 26.41
C ASP A 225 9.52 4.70 25.27
N GLU A 226 10.64 4.71 24.55
CA GLU A 226 10.80 5.56 23.37
C GLU A 226 9.85 5.14 22.25
N ILE A 227 9.62 3.84 22.04
CA ILE A 227 8.60 3.35 21.09
C ILE A 227 7.20 3.79 21.53
N ARG A 228 6.88 3.73 22.82
CA ARG A 228 5.60 4.28 23.35
C ARG A 228 5.48 5.79 23.11
N LEU A 229 6.58 6.54 23.18
CA LEU A 229 6.59 7.97 22.85
C LEU A 229 6.25 8.20 21.37
N PHE A 230 6.85 7.43 20.45
CA PHE A 230 6.47 7.46 19.03
C PHE A 230 4.97 7.19 18.84
N ILE A 231 4.45 6.15 19.49
CA ILE A 231 3.04 5.75 19.38
C ILE A 231 2.12 6.87 19.89
N SER A 232 2.43 7.42 21.08
CA SER A 232 1.61 8.47 21.70
C SER A 232 1.63 9.77 20.91
N GLU A 233 2.77 10.14 20.35
CA GLU A 233 2.88 11.36 19.56
C GLU A 233 2.22 11.21 18.18
N ALA A 234 2.41 10.06 17.50
CA ALA A 234 1.74 9.74 16.25
C ALA A 234 0.21 9.73 16.40
N ALA A 235 -0.31 9.20 17.52
CA ALA A 235 -1.73 9.13 17.80
C ALA A 235 -2.39 10.52 17.89
N LYS A 236 -1.67 11.58 18.28
CA LYS A 236 -2.18 12.96 18.28
C LYS A 236 -2.53 13.45 16.88
N ALA A 237 -1.87 12.91 15.86
CA ALA A 237 -2.15 13.17 14.44
C ALA A 237 -3.06 12.10 13.81
N GLY A 238 -3.56 11.14 14.59
CA GLY A 238 -4.36 10.01 14.09
C GLY A 238 -3.54 8.99 13.30
N LEU A 239 -2.23 8.90 13.54
CA LEU A 239 -1.31 8.02 12.80
C LEU A 239 -0.93 6.80 13.63
N LYS A 240 -0.69 5.68 12.94
CA LYS A 240 -0.11 4.46 13.51
C LYS A 240 1.40 4.43 13.29
N VAL A 241 2.07 3.55 14.03
CA VAL A 241 3.54 3.37 13.94
C VAL A 241 3.84 1.96 13.47
N GLU A 242 4.68 1.84 12.44
CA GLU A 242 5.30 0.58 12.01
C GLU A 242 6.78 0.59 12.30
N GLY A 243 7.28 -0.53 12.83
CA GLY A 243 8.69 -0.73 13.15
C GLY A 243 9.41 -1.63 12.16
N HIS A 244 10.54 -1.15 11.61
CA HIS A 244 11.56 -2.00 11.03
C HIS A 244 12.30 -2.69 12.18
N VAL A 245 12.33 -4.02 12.18
CA VAL A 245 12.88 -4.82 13.28
C VAL A 245 13.76 -5.91 12.72
N GLN A 246 15.02 -5.98 13.18
CA GLN A 246 16.01 -6.93 12.69
C GLN A 246 16.50 -7.90 13.78
N THR A 247 16.31 -7.56 15.06
CA THR A 247 16.84 -8.35 16.18
C THR A 247 15.72 -8.86 17.09
N PRO A 248 15.91 -10.01 17.76
CA PRO A 248 14.94 -10.52 18.73
C PRO A 248 14.67 -9.55 19.88
N ASP A 249 15.67 -8.78 20.30
CA ASP A 249 15.52 -7.79 21.35
C ASP A 249 14.70 -6.58 20.89
N GLY A 250 14.96 -6.08 19.68
CA GLY A 250 14.13 -5.04 19.07
C GLY A 250 12.68 -5.48 18.91
N ALA A 251 12.44 -6.72 18.48
CA ALA A 251 11.11 -7.29 18.37
C ALA A 251 10.38 -7.34 19.73
N ARG A 252 11.07 -7.78 20.78
CA ARG A 252 10.50 -7.82 22.14
C ARG A 252 10.09 -6.42 22.61
N ARG A 253 10.97 -5.40 22.44
CA ARG A 253 10.68 -4.01 22.83
C ARG A 253 9.51 -3.43 22.04
N ALA A 254 9.42 -3.68 20.73
CA ALA A 254 8.33 -3.24 19.89
C ALA A 254 6.98 -3.88 20.30
N ILE A 255 6.97 -5.19 20.57
CA ILE A 255 5.78 -5.92 21.04
C ILE A 255 5.37 -5.44 22.43
N GLU A 256 6.31 -5.24 23.33
CA GLU A 256 6.06 -4.71 24.68
C GLU A 256 5.42 -3.32 24.62
N ALA A 257 5.94 -2.44 23.77
CA ALA A 257 5.41 -1.09 23.59
C ALA A 257 4.01 -1.06 22.96
N GLY A 258 3.56 -2.14 22.34
CA GLY A 258 2.25 -2.20 21.68
C GLY A 258 2.24 -1.51 20.32
N ILE A 259 3.30 -1.66 19.55
CA ILE A 259 3.40 -1.11 18.18
C ILE A 259 2.26 -1.63 17.29
N TRP A 260 1.85 -0.84 16.28
CA TRP A 260 0.75 -1.23 15.39
C TRP A 260 1.12 -2.38 14.45
N SER A 261 2.27 -2.29 13.82
CA SER A 261 2.78 -3.33 12.91
C SER A 261 4.30 -3.48 13.00
N ILE A 262 4.77 -4.69 12.76
CA ILE A 262 6.20 -5.03 12.66
C ILE A 262 6.50 -5.45 11.23
N ALA A 263 7.47 -4.76 10.62
CA ALA A 263 8.02 -5.09 9.33
C ALA A 263 9.18 -6.10 9.49
N HIS A 264 9.27 -6.98 8.48
CA HIS A 264 10.24 -8.07 8.39
C HIS A 264 9.98 -9.21 9.39
N ASP A 265 10.62 -10.34 9.18
CA ASP A 265 10.34 -11.56 9.95
C ASP A 265 11.56 -12.17 10.61
N GLY A 266 12.76 -11.70 10.24
CA GLY A 266 14.02 -12.34 10.61
C GLY A 266 14.31 -12.40 12.11
N ALA A 267 13.58 -11.63 12.91
CA ALA A 267 13.77 -11.50 14.36
C ALA A 267 12.67 -12.19 15.19
N LEU A 268 11.57 -12.65 14.57
CA LEU A 268 10.39 -13.14 15.27
C LEU A 268 10.48 -14.66 15.53
N ASN A 269 10.22 -15.08 16.75
CA ASN A 269 10.12 -16.48 17.16
C ASN A 269 8.68 -16.84 17.57
N ASP A 270 8.45 -18.09 17.94
CA ASP A 270 7.12 -18.61 18.31
C ASP A 270 6.49 -17.87 19.50
N GLU A 271 7.26 -17.53 20.52
CA GLU A 271 6.77 -16.76 21.68
C GLU A 271 6.33 -15.36 21.25
N MET A 272 7.12 -14.70 20.42
CA MET A 272 6.80 -13.37 19.90
C MET A 272 5.55 -13.38 19.02
N HIS A 273 5.38 -14.39 18.17
CA HIS A 273 4.17 -14.55 17.37
C HIS A 273 2.94 -14.75 18.26
N LYS A 274 3.03 -15.53 19.34
CA LYS A 274 1.92 -15.66 20.32
C LYS A 274 1.58 -14.33 20.99
N LEU A 275 2.58 -13.54 21.37
CA LEU A 275 2.37 -12.22 21.95
C LEU A 275 1.76 -11.23 20.94
N MET A 276 2.22 -11.24 19.69
CA MET A 276 1.64 -10.43 18.62
C MET A 276 0.17 -10.77 18.40
N ALA A 277 -0.16 -12.06 18.34
CA ALA A 277 -1.56 -12.49 18.20
C ALA A 277 -2.44 -12.03 19.37
N GLN A 278 -1.95 -12.16 20.62
CA GLN A 278 -2.66 -11.71 21.82
C GLN A 278 -2.90 -10.19 21.84
N LYS A 279 -1.93 -9.42 21.36
CA LYS A 279 -1.98 -7.96 21.36
C LYS A 279 -2.60 -7.38 20.07
N GLY A 280 -2.91 -8.21 19.07
CA GLY A 280 -3.42 -7.77 17.78
C GLY A 280 -2.41 -6.97 16.94
N ILE A 281 -1.11 -7.22 17.10
CA ILE A 281 -0.04 -6.55 16.37
C ILE A 281 0.08 -7.18 14.99
N TRP A 282 0.04 -6.36 13.94
CA TRP A 282 0.14 -6.80 12.56
C TRP A 282 1.57 -7.22 12.19
N ARG A 283 1.67 -8.27 11.37
CA ARG A 283 2.94 -8.69 10.77
C ARG A 283 2.95 -8.34 9.28
N ALA A 284 3.88 -7.47 8.88
CA ALA A 284 4.24 -7.14 7.51
C ALA A 284 5.58 -7.81 7.18
N GLY A 285 5.54 -9.11 6.87
CA GLY A 285 6.73 -9.97 6.93
C GLY A 285 7.72 -9.81 5.78
N THR A 286 7.32 -9.20 4.67
CA THR A 286 8.19 -8.95 3.49
C THR A 286 8.89 -10.21 2.96
N GLU A 287 8.10 -11.23 2.66
CA GLU A 287 8.53 -12.61 2.41
C GLU A 287 9.11 -12.80 1.00
N THR A 288 10.32 -12.31 0.74
CA THR A 288 11.00 -12.38 -0.56
C THR A 288 11.09 -13.84 -1.07
N PRO A 289 10.52 -14.14 -2.25
CA PRO A 289 10.53 -15.49 -2.82
C PRO A 289 11.90 -15.88 -3.38
N ILE A 290 12.16 -17.19 -3.43
CA ILE A 290 13.41 -17.72 -3.96
C ILE A 290 13.56 -17.48 -5.47
N SER A 291 12.47 -17.33 -6.20
CA SER A 291 12.45 -17.00 -7.63
C SER A 291 13.10 -15.65 -7.95
N LEU A 292 13.18 -14.75 -6.97
CA LEU A 292 13.89 -13.48 -7.08
C LEU A 292 15.35 -13.66 -6.69
N ALA A 293 16.07 -14.50 -7.46
CA ALA A 293 17.49 -14.82 -7.24
C ALA A 293 18.35 -13.54 -7.16
N GLY A 294 19.30 -13.53 -6.21
CA GLY A 294 20.13 -12.36 -5.92
C GLY A 294 19.56 -11.45 -4.81
N HIS A 295 18.26 -11.52 -4.53
CA HIS A 295 17.60 -10.72 -3.48
C HIS A 295 17.38 -11.50 -2.19
N THR A 296 17.53 -12.83 -2.22
CA THR A 296 17.49 -13.70 -1.04
C THR A 296 18.43 -14.89 -1.22
N THR A 297 18.87 -15.50 -0.10
CA THR A 297 19.60 -16.76 -0.09
C THR A 297 18.67 -17.90 0.28
N SER A 298 19.02 -19.16 -0.09
CA SER A 298 18.23 -20.35 0.28
C SER A 298 17.99 -20.42 1.79
N GLN A 299 19.00 -20.19 2.59
CA GLN A 299 18.89 -20.22 4.07
C GLN A 299 17.97 -19.10 4.60
N ARG A 300 18.03 -17.89 4.02
CA ARG A 300 17.12 -16.79 4.40
C ARG A 300 15.69 -17.14 4.00
N TYR A 301 15.50 -17.66 2.79
CA TYR A 301 14.20 -18.08 2.29
C TYR A 301 13.54 -19.15 3.16
N GLU A 302 14.29 -20.21 3.55
CA GLU A 302 13.78 -21.26 4.44
C GLU A 302 13.34 -20.70 5.79
N ARG A 303 14.09 -19.78 6.38
CA ARG A 303 13.71 -19.10 7.63
C ARG A 303 12.44 -18.27 7.45
N THR A 304 12.34 -17.53 6.34
CA THR A 304 11.16 -16.70 6.02
C THR A 304 9.90 -17.56 5.86
N VAL A 305 10.01 -18.69 5.14
CA VAL A 305 8.90 -19.66 5.00
C VAL A 305 8.48 -20.23 6.35
N ALA A 306 9.47 -20.61 7.19
CA ALA A 306 9.19 -21.14 8.53
C ALA A 306 8.56 -20.08 9.44
N GLY A 307 9.04 -18.84 9.39
CA GLY A 307 8.51 -17.69 10.14
C GLY A 307 7.05 -17.39 9.77
N LEU A 308 6.74 -17.30 8.47
CA LEU A 308 5.37 -17.09 8.00
C LEU A 308 4.42 -18.23 8.41
N ARG A 309 4.87 -19.50 8.27
CA ARG A 309 4.11 -20.66 8.72
C ARG A 309 3.81 -20.59 10.22
N ASN A 310 4.81 -20.26 11.03
CA ASN A 310 4.65 -20.14 12.48
C ASN A 310 3.69 -18.99 12.84
N ALA A 311 3.82 -17.83 12.20
CA ALA A 311 2.92 -16.71 12.42
C ALA A 311 1.46 -17.06 12.06
N TYR A 312 1.25 -17.75 10.94
CA TYR A 312 -0.07 -18.22 10.51
C TYR A 312 -0.67 -19.21 11.52
N GLN A 313 0.10 -20.18 11.98
CA GLN A 313 -0.34 -21.18 12.98
C GLN A 313 -0.71 -20.52 14.31
N ASN A 314 0.00 -19.48 14.72
CA ASN A 314 -0.27 -18.71 15.94
C ASN A 314 -1.37 -17.67 15.76
N LYS A 315 -2.00 -17.57 14.57
CA LYS A 315 -3.09 -16.61 14.26
C LYS A 315 -2.66 -15.15 14.44
N VAL A 316 -1.42 -14.84 14.14
CA VAL A 316 -0.95 -13.45 14.07
C VAL A 316 -1.76 -12.71 13.00
N PRO A 317 -2.21 -11.47 13.23
CA PRO A 317 -2.78 -10.66 12.17
C PRO A 317 -1.77 -10.49 11.02
N LEU A 318 -2.07 -11.06 9.85
CA LEU A 318 -1.18 -11.07 8.70
C LEU A 318 -1.66 -10.11 7.63
N THR A 319 -0.70 -9.46 6.98
CA THR A 319 -0.92 -8.69 5.77
C THR A 319 0.13 -9.03 4.72
N PHE A 320 -0.26 -8.99 3.46
CA PHE A 320 0.66 -9.17 2.34
C PHE A 320 1.53 -7.93 2.18
N SER A 321 2.84 -8.11 2.12
CA SER A 321 3.81 -7.04 2.07
C SER A 321 5.06 -7.51 1.35
N THR A 322 5.64 -6.67 0.50
CA THR A 322 6.72 -7.11 -0.40
C THR A 322 8.07 -6.50 -0.08
N ASP A 323 8.12 -5.27 0.44
CA ASP A 323 9.37 -4.53 0.55
C ASP A 323 10.10 -4.41 -0.81
N ALA A 324 9.31 -4.43 -1.89
CA ALA A 324 9.89 -4.45 -3.24
C ALA A 324 10.50 -3.08 -3.57
N ASP A 325 11.82 -3.07 -3.67
CA ASP A 325 12.65 -1.89 -3.90
C ASP A 325 13.72 -2.11 -4.98
N TYR A 326 13.75 -3.29 -5.58
CA TYR A 326 14.77 -3.70 -6.54
C TYR A 326 14.24 -3.78 -7.98
N TYR A 327 15.15 -3.68 -8.91
CA TYR A 327 14.92 -3.91 -10.33
C TYR A 327 15.11 -5.40 -10.67
N VAL A 328 14.13 -5.98 -11.38
CA VAL A 328 14.23 -7.34 -11.90
C VAL A 328 14.08 -7.25 -13.44
N PRO A 329 15.11 -7.63 -14.20
CA PRO A 329 15.05 -7.56 -15.65
C PRO A 329 13.83 -8.27 -16.24
N GLY A 330 13.11 -7.56 -17.12
CA GLY A 330 11.92 -8.09 -17.80
C GLY A 330 10.65 -8.16 -16.95
N LYS A 331 10.66 -7.68 -15.70
CA LYS A 331 9.49 -7.63 -14.83
C LYS A 331 9.16 -6.20 -14.41
N THR A 332 7.89 -5.88 -14.36
CA THR A 332 7.37 -4.66 -13.73
C THR A 332 7.36 -4.79 -12.21
N ARG A 333 7.29 -3.68 -11.49
CA ARG A 333 7.17 -3.65 -10.03
C ARG A 333 5.97 -4.49 -9.54
N GLY A 334 4.84 -4.42 -10.24
CA GLY A 334 3.65 -5.17 -9.90
C GLY A 334 3.82 -6.68 -10.11
N GLU A 335 4.49 -7.11 -11.19
CA GLU A 335 4.81 -8.52 -11.43
C GLU A 335 5.78 -9.05 -10.38
N VAL A 336 6.77 -8.25 -9.97
CA VAL A 336 7.66 -8.59 -8.85
C VAL A 336 6.85 -8.76 -7.56
N ALA A 337 5.93 -7.85 -7.26
CA ALA A 337 5.11 -7.93 -6.05
C ALA A 337 4.24 -9.20 -6.02
N ILE A 338 3.65 -9.60 -7.14
CA ILE A 338 2.85 -10.83 -7.22
C ILE A 338 3.68 -12.11 -7.01
N GLU A 339 4.97 -12.11 -7.34
CA GLU A 339 5.83 -13.28 -7.08
C GLU A 339 5.87 -13.68 -5.60
N PHE A 340 5.67 -12.75 -4.68
CA PHE A 340 5.69 -13.00 -3.25
C PHE A 340 4.65 -14.04 -2.78
N ILE A 341 3.60 -14.29 -3.56
CA ILE A 341 2.66 -15.39 -3.27
C ILE A 341 3.34 -16.77 -3.22
N GLU A 342 4.51 -16.95 -3.86
CA GLU A 342 5.26 -18.19 -3.82
C GLU A 342 5.68 -18.57 -2.41
N THR A 343 6.14 -17.60 -1.62
CA THR A 343 6.54 -17.83 -0.23
C THR A 343 5.33 -18.18 0.64
N TRP A 344 4.17 -17.55 0.39
CA TRP A 344 2.92 -17.89 1.09
C TRP A 344 2.47 -19.31 0.78
N LYS A 345 2.57 -19.74 -0.49
CA LYS A 345 2.32 -21.14 -0.90
C LYS A 345 3.27 -22.11 -0.21
N ALA A 346 4.58 -21.79 -0.22
CA ALA A 346 5.60 -22.63 0.43
C ALA A 346 5.42 -22.71 1.96
N ALA A 347 4.90 -21.66 2.58
CA ALA A 347 4.54 -21.67 4.00
C ALA A 347 3.30 -22.54 4.30
N GLY A 348 2.54 -22.96 3.28
CA GLY A 348 1.32 -23.76 3.42
C GLY A 348 0.10 -22.93 3.83
N VAL A 349 0.10 -21.63 3.58
CA VAL A 349 -1.06 -20.75 3.82
C VAL A 349 -2.10 -21.04 2.73
N PRO A 350 -3.35 -21.39 3.09
CA PRO A 350 -4.40 -21.65 2.11
C PRO A 350 -4.68 -20.44 1.19
N PRO A 351 -5.02 -20.64 -0.08
CA PRO A 351 -5.32 -19.56 -1.02
C PRO A 351 -6.31 -18.52 -0.49
N VAL A 352 -7.36 -18.95 0.19
CA VAL A 352 -8.37 -18.05 0.80
C VAL A 352 -7.75 -17.11 1.82
N ASP A 353 -6.78 -17.56 2.61
CA ASP A 353 -6.14 -16.74 3.64
C ASP A 353 -5.05 -15.83 3.06
N VAL A 354 -4.41 -16.23 1.94
CA VAL A 354 -3.56 -15.33 1.16
C VAL A 354 -4.40 -14.19 0.58
N VAL A 355 -5.56 -14.48 -0.03
CA VAL A 355 -6.49 -13.44 -0.51
C VAL A 355 -6.94 -12.54 0.64
N ARG A 356 -7.22 -13.08 1.83
CA ARG A 356 -7.55 -12.28 3.02
C ARG A 356 -6.39 -11.35 3.42
N ALA A 357 -5.15 -11.83 3.41
CA ALA A 357 -3.98 -11.01 3.72
C ALA A 357 -3.78 -9.89 2.69
N MET A 358 -4.00 -10.17 1.39
CA MET A 358 -3.89 -9.21 0.29
C MET A 358 -5.08 -8.23 0.20
N THR A 359 -6.15 -8.44 0.94
CA THR A 359 -7.36 -7.62 0.94
C THR A 359 -7.70 -7.14 2.35
N ILE A 360 -8.42 -7.95 3.13
CA ILE A 360 -8.93 -7.58 4.46
C ILE A 360 -7.82 -7.18 5.43
N GLY A 361 -6.73 -7.96 5.48
CA GLY A 361 -5.54 -7.64 6.30
C GLY A 361 -4.91 -6.32 5.87
N GLY A 362 -4.73 -6.15 4.56
CA GLY A 362 -4.19 -4.92 3.98
C GLY A 362 -5.07 -3.70 4.29
N TYR A 363 -6.40 -3.79 4.14
CA TYR A 363 -7.32 -2.70 4.45
C TYR A 363 -7.26 -2.30 5.92
N LYS A 364 -7.24 -3.28 6.82
CA LYS A 364 -7.20 -3.04 8.28
C LYS A 364 -5.88 -2.42 8.72
N VAL A 365 -4.74 -2.97 8.29
CA VAL A 365 -3.43 -2.41 8.67
C VAL A 365 -3.22 -0.99 8.10
N SER A 366 -3.86 -0.68 6.98
CA SER A 366 -3.86 0.63 6.32
C SER A 366 -4.93 1.58 6.85
N GLU A 367 -5.80 1.15 7.78
CA GLU A 367 -6.95 1.91 8.31
C GLU A 367 -7.90 2.44 7.22
N THR A 368 -8.06 1.67 6.12
CA THR A 368 -8.89 2.06 4.97
C THR A 368 -10.22 1.32 4.88
N GLU A 369 -10.48 0.31 5.71
CA GLU A 369 -11.68 -0.52 5.65
C GLU A 369 -13.00 0.27 5.84
N GLY A 370 -12.92 1.46 6.44
CA GLY A 370 -14.05 2.38 6.60
C GLY A 370 -14.51 3.02 5.29
N THR A 371 -13.61 3.20 4.33
CA THR A 371 -13.84 3.95 3.09
C THR A 371 -13.62 3.13 1.83
N ARG A 372 -12.68 2.20 1.87
CA ARG A 372 -12.32 1.23 0.83
C ARG A 372 -12.41 -0.17 1.43
N GLY A 373 -12.24 -1.21 0.64
CA GLY A 373 -12.24 -2.57 1.20
C GLY A 373 -13.14 -3.52 0.44
N PRO A 374 -13.87 -4.42 1.12
CA PRO A 374 -14.76 -5.36 0.46
C PRO A 374 -15.75 -4.67 -0.47
N ILE A 375 -16.19 -5.38 -1.52
CA ILE A 375 -17.20 -4.89 -2.47
C ILE A 375 -18.55 -4.84 -1.76
N LYS A 376 -18.79 -3.74 -1.05
CA LYS A 376 -20.00 -3.49 -0.24
C LYS A 376 -20.50 -2.06 -0.46
N GLN A 377 -21.80 -1.87 -0.30
CA GLN A 377 -22.44 -0.56 -0.44
C GLN A 377 -21.70 0.54 0.33
N GLY A 378 -21.52 1.70 -0.31
CA GLY A 378 -20.85 2.88 0.25
C GLY A 378 -19.32 2.90 0.17
N ARG A 379 -18.68 1.76 -0.11
CA ARG A 379 -17.22 1.70 -0.29
C ARG A 379 -16.81 2.24 -1.65
N ALA A 380 -15.59 2.75 -1.77
CA ALA A 380 -15.01 3.13 -3.05
C ALA A 380 -14.98 1.92 -3.99
N ALA A 381 -15.30 2.17 -5.26
CA ALA A 381 -15.35 1.12 -6.26
C ALA A 381 -13.93 0.74 -6.73
N ASP A 382 -13.22 0.03 -5.86
CA ASP A 382 -11.91 -0.55 -6.09
C ASP A 382 -12.06 -2.06 -6.25
N LEU A 383 -11.90 -2.57 -7.46
CA LEU A 383 -12.00 -4.00 -7.74
C LEU A 383 -11.09 -4.40 -8.89
N ILE A 384 -10.78 -5.68 -8.90
CA ILE A 384 -10.08 -6.33 -10.00
C ILE A 384 -10.88 -7.53 -10.50
N ALA A 385 -10.57 -7.99 -11.72
CA ALA A 385 -11.05 -9.27 -12.19
C ALA A 385 -9.90 -10.10 -12.76
N VAL A 386 -9.92 -11.38 -12.43
CA VAL A 386 -8.88 -12.34 -12.80
C VAL A 386 -9.47 -13.53 -13.54
N ARG A 387 -8.62 -14.26 -14.28
CA ARG A 387 -8.98 -15.53 -14.88
C ARG A 387 -8.74 -16.66 -13.87
N GLY A 388 -9.77 -17.45 -13.60
CA GLY A 388 -9.71 -18.51 -12.58
C GLY A 388 -10.08 -18.02 -11.16
N ASN A 389 -10.29 -18.97 -10.25
CA ASN A 389 -10.73 -18.68 -8.88
C ASN A 389 -9.53 -18.56 -7.92
N PRO A 390 -9.19 -17.38 -7.42
CA PRO A 390 -8.03 -17.19 -6.53
C PRO A 390 -8.23 -17.84 -5.14
N LEU A 391 -9.45 -18.21 -4.76
CA LEU A 391 -9.70 -18.95 -3.52
C LEU A 391 -9.34 -20.44 -3.64
N GLU A 392 -9.28 -20.97 -4.87
CA GLU A 392 -8.88 -22.34 -5.17
C GLU A 392 -7.41 -22.42 -5.59
N ASN A 393 -6.97 -21.47 -6.42
CA ASN A 393 -5.62 -21.36 -6.88
C ASN A 393 -5.16 -19.89 -6.86
N ILE A 394 -4.28 -19.56 -5.94
CA ILE A 394 -3.79 -18.19 -5.75
C ILE A 394 -3.03 -17.65 -6.98
N ASP A 395 -2.44 -18.52 -7.81
CA ASP A 395 -1.75 -18.11 -9.04
C ASP A 395 -2.71 -17.45 -10.07
N ALA A 396 -4.03 -17.56 -9.90
CA ALA A 396 -4.99 -16.77 -10.68
C ALA A 396 -4.74 -15.26 -10.57
N LEU A 397 -4.14 -14.78 -9.48
CA LEU A 397 -3.77 -13.37 -9.31
C LEU A 397 -2.63 -12.91 -10.23
N ARG A 398 -1.95 -13.82 -10.93
CA ARG A 398 -0.95 -13.48 -11.96
C ARG A 398 -1.59 -13.00 -13.27
N ASP A 399 -2.87 -13.31 -13.51
CA ASP A 399 -3.60 -12.92 -14.74
C ASP A 399 -4.73 -11.94 -14.42
N VAL A 400 -4.37 -10.74 -13.95
CA VAL A 400 -5.33 -9.64 -13.73
C VAL A 400 -5.75 -9.07 -15.08
N ARG A 401 -7.02 -9.22 -15.42
CA ARG A 401 -7.62 -8.82 -16.70
C ARG A 401 -8.30 -7.46 -16.64
N PHE A 402 -8.78 -7.07 -15.47
CA PHE A 402 -9.52 -5.84 -15.25
C PHE A 402 -9.10 -5.19 -13.94
N VAL A 403 -8.97 -3.86 -13.95
CA VAL A 403 -8.68 -3.05 -12.76
C VAL A 403 -9.55 -1.81 -12.78
N MET A 404 -10.29 -1.59 -11.71
CA MET A 404 -11.05 -0.38 -11.44
C MET A 404 -10.64 0.19 -10.08
N LYS A 405 -10.47 1.50 -10.02
CA LYS A 405 -10.21 2.23 -8.78
C LYS A 405 -11.04 3.51 -8.75
N ASP A 406 -11.71 3.78 -7.63
CA ASP A 406 -12.63 4.92 -7.49
C ASP A 406 -13.71 4.97 -8.60
N GLY A 407 -14.14 3.81 -9.12
CA GLY A 407 -15.09 3.68 -10.22
C GLY A 407 -14.51 3.97 -11.61
N VAL A 408 -13.23 4.29 -11.71
CA VAL A 408 -12.53 4.53 -12.98
C VAL A 408 -11.84 3.25 -13.44
N VAL A 409 -12.06 2.86 -14.70
CA VAL A 409 -11.41 1.69 -15.31
C VAL A 409 -9.99 2.08 -15.74
N PHE A 410 -8.99 1.38 -15.19
CA PHE A 410 -7.58 1.57 -15.52
C PHE A 410 -7.03 0.45 -16.40
N LYS A 411 -7.61 -0.76 -16.32
CA LYS A 411 -7.23 -1.90 -17.13
C LYS A 411 -8.46 -2.64 -17.62
N ARG A 412 -8.49 -3.00 -18.90
CA ARG A 412 -9.53 -3.83 -19.52
C ARG A 412 -8.88 -4.85 -20.46
N ASP A 413 -9.36 -6.08 -20.43
CA ASP A 413 -8.86 -7.20 -21.28
C ASP A 413 -7.34 -7.41 -21.16
N GLY A 414 -6.76 -7.11 -19.99
CA GLY A 414 -5.33 -7.22 -19.74
C GLY A 414 -4.50 -6.02 -20.20
N VAL A 415 -5.11 -5.00 -20.78
CA VAL A 415 -4.42 -3.82 -21.30
C VAL A 415 -4.79 -2.58 -20.47
N MET A 416 -3.78 -1.79 -20.08
CA MET A 416 -4.01 -0.48 -19.46
C MET A 416 -4.69 0.45 -20.46
N THR A 417 -5.68 1.21 -19.98
CA THR A 417 -6.43 2.17 -20.79
C THR A 417 -5.89 3.58 -20.54
N PRO A 418 -4.99 4.11 -21.39
CA PRO A 418 -4.32 5.38 -21.14
C PRO A 418 -5.23 6.61 -21.28
N GLU A 419 -6.36 6.49 -21.96
CA GLU A 419 -7.19 7.64 -22.41
C GLU A 419 -7.91 8.41 -21.29
N LYS A 420 -7.93 7.89 -20.05
CA LYS A 420 -8.65 8.50 -18.93
C LYS A 420 -7.74 9.14 -17.87
N PHE A 421 -6.44 9.24 -18.11
CA PHE A 421 -5.45 9.59 -17.08
C PHE A 421 -5.23 11.10 -16.89
N PHE A 422 -5.75 11.96 -17.77
CA PHE A 422 -5.40 13.38 -17.79
C PHE A 422 -6.57 14.32 -17.49
N HIS A 423 -7.40 13.98 -16.55
CA HIS A 423 -8.38 14.94 -16.03
C HIS A 423 -7.79 15.65 -14.81
N GLY A 424 -6.81 16.52 -15.04
CA GLY A 424 -6.29 17.40 -14.01
C GLY A 424 -7.47 18.20 -13.40
N GLY A 425 -7.87 17.81 -12.21
CA GLY A 425 -8.84 18.57 -11.43
C GLY A 425 -8.21 19.88 -10.93
N PRO A 426 -9.02 20.81 -10.42
CA PRO A 426 -8.49 22.04 -9.85
C PRO A 426 -7.50 21.71 -8.72
N VAL A 427 -6.36 22.38 -8.71
CA VAL A 427 -5.37 22.28 -7.64
C VAL A 427 -6.06 22.60 -6.32
N ARG A 428 -6.34 21.58 -5.53
CA ARG A 428 -6.89 21.77 -4.19
C ARG A 428 -5.72 22.11 -3.28
N GLY A 429 -5.75 23.32 -2.70
CA GLY A 429 -4.77 23.74 -1.73
C GLY A 429 -4.64 22.74 -0.56
N TRP A 430 -3.50 22.72 0.08
CA TRP A 430 -3.23 21.95 1.27
C TRP A 430 -4.35 22.15 2.31
N ARG A 431 -5.11 21.12 2.59
CA ARG A 431 -5.89 21.03 3.81
C ARG A 431 -5.27 19.93 4.65
N VAL A 432 -4.60 20.33 5.69
CA VAL A 432 -4.34 19.44 6.82
C VAL A 432 -5.71 19.02 7.35
N ARG A 433 -6.05 17.76 7.24
CA ARG A 433 -7.22 17.17 7.88
C ARG A 433 -6.76 16.39 9.08
#